data_dc746f67bf1f3d419312dd3c5d6fb638
#
_entry.id   dc746f67bf1f3d419312dd3c5d6fb638
#
_cell.length_a   1.000
_cell.length_b   1.000
_cell.length_c   1.000
_cell.angle_alpha   90.00
_cell.angle_beta   90.00
_cell.angle_gamma   90.00
#
_symmetry.space_group_name_H-M   'P 1'
#
loop_
_entity.id
_entity.type
_entity.pdbx_description
1 polymer ?
#
loop_
_entity_poly.entity_id
_entity_poly.type
_entity_poly.pdbx_seq_one_letter_code
_entity_poly.pdbx_strand_id
1 'polypeptide(L)'
;MTSKIPRLTCASILLVFAACVVNAQSAPDASQWLRYTVSGEEFSVTLPAEPSLKTADVFVARLQKSRLERMLETKAGDVVYRVYVYENAKPRQSLKEFVAEQTARSEHNLTFERELKVGKVAGQQFSSHDRDLPSTEQFFATDKRLYRFIVRGATADHALARQFFSSVMLGKKQDGIEVLEGTAAAPGDVPAIYTGKNVDTKARLISKPEPTYTERARNHQVTGTVILKVVFAASGKVTNIRVVQGLPDGLTEKAIVAARKITFVPAMKEGKYVSMWMQLEYNFNLY
;
A
#
# COMPACT_ATOMS: atom_id res chain seq x y z
N MET A 1 -30.35 -84.38 -7.44
CA MET A 1 -30.05 -83.38 -8.45
C MET A 1 -29.76 -82.03 -7.73
N THR A 2 -28.49 -81.76 -7.52
CA THR A 2 -28.01 -80.65 -6.68
C THR A 2 -27.50 -79.54 -7.59
N SER A 3 -28.18 -78.39 -7.56
CA SER A 3 -27.77 -77.21 -8.29
C SER A 3 -26.73 -76.41 -7.46
N LYS A 4 -25.54 -76.22 -8.00
CA LYS A 4 -24.49 -75.41 -7.43
C LYS A 4 -24.68 -73.93 -7.84
N ILE A 5 -24.77 -73.06 -6.88
CA ILE A 5 -24.76 -71.60 -7.04
C ILE A 5 -23.30 -71.12 -6.94
N PRO A 6 -22.75 -70.31 -7.89
CA PRO A 6 -21.41 -69.79 -7.77
C PRO A 6 -21.37 -68.56 -6.83
N ARG A 7 -20.39 -68.52 -5.95
CA ARG A 7 -20.05 -67.39 -5.08
C ARG A 7 -19.46 -66.24 -5.88
N LEU A 8 -20.16 -65.07 -5.84
CA LEU A 8 -19.57 -63.80 -6.32
C LEU A 8 -18.58 -63.29 -5.27
N THR A 9 -17.33 -63.14 -5.69
CA THR A 9 -16.32 -62.45 -4.91
C THR A 9 -16.52 -60.97 -5.00
N CYS A 10 -16.74 -60.32 -3.85
CA CYS A 10 -16.86 -58.89 -3.69
C CYS A 10 -15.46 -58.26 -3.82
N ALA A 11 -15.19 -57.58 -4.95
CA ALA A 11 -13.99 -56.79 -5.11
C ALA A 11 -14.21 -55.44 -4.40
N SER A 12 -13.49 -55.23 -3.31
CA SER A 12 -13.46 -53.98 -2.58
C SER A 12 -12.78 -52.89 -3.41
N ILE A 13 -13.56 -52.00 -3.97
CA ILE A 13 -13.02 -50.75 -4.60
C ILE A 13 -12.64 -49.82 -3.46
N LEU A 14 -11.33 -49.66 -3.25
CA LEU A 14 -10.73 -48.67 -2.35
C LEU A 14 -10.82 -47.31 -3.04
N LEU A 15 -11.82 -46.52 -2.70
CA LEU A 15 -11.90 -45.09 -3.10
C LEU A 15 -10.85 -44.31 -2.30
N VAL A 16 -9.72 -44.01 -2.94
CA VAL A 16 -8.75 -43.05 -2.41
C VAL A 16 -9.34 -41.65 -2.58
N PHE A 17 -9.91 -41.11 -1.52
CA PHE A 17 -10.20 -39.67 -1.43
C PHE A 17 -8.87 -38.92 -1.34
N ALA A 18 -8.40 -38.40 -2.46
CA ALA A 18 -7.38 -37.37 -2.45
C ALA A 18 -7.98 -36.12 -1.79
N ALA A 19 -7.74 -35.94 -0.50
CA ALA A 19 -8.02 -34.69 0.18
C ALA A 19 -7.12 -33.62 -0.47
N CYS A 20 -7.73 -32.79 -1.35
CA CYS A 20 -7.14 -31.50 -1.71
C CYS A 20 -7.02 -30.70 -0.40
N VAL A 21 -5.81 -30.68 0.17
CA VAL A 21 -5.46 -29.72 1.20
C VAL A 21 -5.46 -28.35 0.51
N VAL A 22 -6.60 -27.67 0.51
CA VAL A 22 -6.65 -26.24 0.24
C VAL A 22 -5.84 -25.60 1.34
N ASN A 23 -4.61 -25.23 1.01
CA ASN A 23 -3.78 -24.39 1.88
C ASN A 23 -4.55 -23.08 2.07
N ALA A 24 -5.40 -23.01 3.09
CA ALA A 24 -5.93 -21.76 3.58
C ALA A 24 -4.71 -20.95 4.04
N GLN A 25 -4.26 -20.02 3.22
CA GLN A 25 -3.28 -19.02 3.64
C GLN A 25 -3.89 -18.34 4.85
N SER A 26 -3.37 -18.65 6.02
CA SER A 26 -3.75 -17.96 7.26
C SER A 26 -3.61 -16.46 7.03
N ALA A 27 -4.61 -15.70 7.44
CA ALA A 27 -4.52 -14.25 7.41
C ALA A 27 -3.18 -13.83 8.03
N PRO A 28 -2.44 -12.89 7.43
CA PRO A 28 -1.14 -12.48 7.95
C PRO A 28 -1.29 -12.05 9.40
N ASP A 29 -0.40 -12.55 10.25
CA ASP A 29 -0.36 -12.23 11.66
C ASP A 29 -0.36 -10.71 11.83
N ALA A 30 -1.27 -10.19 12.65
CA ALA A 30 -1.42 -8.77 12.91
C ALA A 30 -0.12 -8.10 13.42
N SER A 31 0.82 -8.88 13.97
CA SER A 31 2.15 -8.43 14.41
C SER A 31 3.10 -8.08 13.25
N GLN A 32 2.77 -8.47 12.00
CA GLN A 32 3.60 -8.25 10.82
C GLN A 32 3.18 -7.03 10.00
N TRP A 33 2.21 -6.27 10.44
CA TRP A 33 1.76 -5.08 9.73
C TRP A 33 2.80 -3.96 9.80
N LEU A 34 3.11 -3.40 8.64
CA LEU A 34 4.10 -2.34 8.47
C LEU A 34 3.43 -0.97 8.37
N ARG A 35 4.10 0.07 8.87
CA ARG A 35 3.63 1.44 8.79
C ARG A 35 4.09 2.09 7.48
N TYR A 36 3.15 2.68 6.76
CA TYR A 36 3.37 3.36 5.50
C TYR A 36 2.97 4.83 5.59
N THR A 37 3.73 5.66 4.93
CA THR A 37 3.46 7.07 4.70
C THR A 37 3.92 7.44 3.30
N VAL A 38 3.31 8.43 2.67
CA VAL A 38 3.66 8.90 1.33
C VAL A 38 4.36 10.25 1.44
N SER A 39 5.45 10.42 0.70
CA SER A 39 6.22 11.67 0.70
C SER A 39 5.35 12.89 0.42
N GLY A 40 5.51 13.93 1.24
CA GLY A 40 4.74 15.16 1.13
C GLY A 40 3.30 15.07 1.61
N GLU A 41 2.87 13.91 2.11
CA GLU A 41 1.53 13.71 2.68
C GLU A 41 1.55 13.79 4.22
N GLU A 42 0.39 14.16 4.78
CA GLU A 42 0.22 14.36 6.22
C GLU A 42 -0.53 13.19 6.87
N PHE A 43 -0.21 11.95 6.46
CA PHE A 43 -0.79 10.75 7.07
C PHE A 43 0.20 9.61 7.20
N SER A 44 -0.09 8.67 8.09
CA SER A 44 0.49 7.33 8.06
C SER A 44 -0.54 6.29 8.49
N VAL A 45 -0.34 5.05 8.05
CA VAL A 45 -1.23 3.92 8.33
C VAL A 45 -0.43 2.62 8.34
N THR A 46 -0.86 1.63 9.12
CA THR A 46 -0.28 0.27 9.04
C THR A 46 -1.08 -0.59 8.07
N LEU A 47 -0.37 -1.39 7.27
CA LEU A 47 -0.94 -2.26 6.25
C LEU A 47 -0.33 -3.66 6.33
N PRO A 48 -1.09 -4.71 5.98
CA PRO A 48 -0.67 -6.11 6.13
C PRO A 48 0.42 -6.54 5.14
N ALA A 49 0.60 -5.79 4.07
CA ALA A 49 1.62 -6.02 3.05
C ALA A 49 1.96 -4.70 2.36
N GLU A 50 3.03 -4.70 1.58
CA GLU A 50 3.45 -3.54 0.79
C GLU A 50 2.33 -3.12 -0.17
N PRO A 51 1.83 -1.86 -0.09
CA PRO A 51 0.77 -1.39 -0.98
C PRO A 51 1.31 -1.07 -2.38
N SER A 52 0.48 -1.28 -3.40
CA SER A 52 0.67 -0.64 -4.70
C SER A 52 0.30 0.84 -4.58
N LEU A 53 1.12 1.73 -5.14
CA LEU A 53 0.82 3.16 -5.26
C LEU A 53 0.42 3.47 -6.70
N LYS A 54 -0.79 4.00 -6.88
CA LYS A 54 -1.29 4.51 -8.15
C LYS A 54 -1.50 6.02 -8.03
N THR A 55 -1.17 6.75 -9.07
CA THR A 55 -1.36 8.19 -9.14
C THR A 55 -2.14 8.51 -10.42
N ALA A 56 -3.16 9.34 -10.31
CA ALA A 56 -4.00 9.75 -11.42
C ALA A 56 -4.39 11.23 -11.30
N ASP A 57 -4.56 11.88 -12.44
CA ASP A 57 -5.22 13.19 -12.51
C ASP A 57 -6.71 12.96 -12.76
N VAL A 58 -7.53 13.34 -11.79
CA VAL A 58 -8.98 13.16 -11.84
C VAL A 58 -9.65 14.48 -12.07
N PHE A 59 -10.41 14.59 -13.16
CA PHE A 59 -11.20 15.78 -13.44
C PHE A 59 -12.32 15.96 -12.40
N VAL A 60 -12.37 17.12 -11.76
CA VAL A 60 -13.39 17.48 -10.78
C VAL A 60 -14.31 18.54 -11.37
N ALA A 61 -15.51 18.14 -11.77
CA ALA A 61 -16.47 19.01 -12.47
C ALA A 61 -16.77 20.31 -11.71
N ARG A 62 -16.91 20.25 -10.37
CA ARG A 62 -17.13 21.42 -9.52
C ARG A 62 -15.98 22.45 -9.61
N LEU A 63 -14.75 21.99 -9.79
CA LEU A 63 -13.56 22.85 -9.86
C LEU A 63 -13.19 23.20 -11.30
N GLN A 64 -13.84 22.60 -12.30
CA GLN A 64 -13.51 22.71 -13.73
C GLN A 64 -12.01 22.46 -14.03
N LYS A 65 -11.37 21.61 -13.23
CA LYS A 65 -9.96 21.28 -13.36
C LYS A 65 -9.65 19.88 -12.82
N SER A 66 -8.51 19.34 -13.22
CA SER A 66 -8.00 18.09 -12.65
C SER A 66 -7.42 18.31 -11.25
N ARG A 67 -7.51 17.27 -10.47
CA ARG A 67 -6.95 17.14 -9.13
C ARG A 67 -6.12 15.88 -9.03
N LEU A 68 -4.93 15.97 -8.43
CA LEU A 68 -4.10 14.81 -8.19
C LEU A 68 -4.75 13.88 -7.16
N GLU A 69 -4.91 12.63 -7.53
CA GLU A 69 -5.36 11.53 -6.68
C GLU A 69 -4.24 10.52 -6.54
N ARG A 70 -3.96 10.12 -5.30
CA ARG A 70 -3.05 9.01 -4.99
C ARG A 70 -3.85 7.91 -4.31
N MET A 71 -3.65 6.68 -4.74
CA MET A 71 -4.30 5.52 -4.15
C MET A 71 -3.26 4.48 -3.75
N LEU A 72 -3.23 4.15 -2.46
CA LEU A 72 -2.54 2.97 -1.95
C LEU A 72 -3.54 1.82 -1.89
N GLU A 73 -3.15 0.65 -2.37
CA GLU A 73 -3.96 -0.57 -2.28
C GLU A 73 -3.11 -1.76 -1.88
N THR A 74 -3.59 -2.54 -0.92
CA THR A 74 -3.04 -3.84 -0.55
C THR A 74 -4.15 -4.80 -0.16
N LYS A 75 -3.82 -6.10 -0.01
CA LYS A 75 -4.77 -7.16 0.33
C LYS A 75 -4.19 -8.08 1.40
N ALA A 76 -5.09 -8.63 2.23
CA ALA A 76 -4.81 -9.73 3.13
C ALA A 76 -5.97 -10.73 3.05
N GLY A 77 -5.74 -11.88 2.40
CA GLY A 77 -6.82 -12.78 2.03
C GLY A 77 -7.84 -12.06 1.14
N ASP A 78 -9.11 -12.11 1.50
CA ASP A 78 -10.22 -11.47 0.78
C ASP A 78 -10.44 -10.01 1.17
N VAL A 79 -9.72 -9.51 2.19
CA VAL A 79 -9.86 -8.13 2.66
C VAL A 79 -8.94 -7.20 1.87
N VAL A 80 -9.52 -6.14 1.30
CA VAL A 80 -8.82 -5.12 0.53
C VAL A 80 -8.75 -3.82 1.35
N TYR A 81 -7.56 -3.24 1.43
CA TYR A 81 -7.29 -1.97 2.10
C TYR A 81 -6.94 -0.92 1.06
N ARG A 82 -7.61 0.23 1.10
CA ARG A 82 -7.33 1.36 0.21
C ARG A 82 -7.19 2.65 1.00
N VAL A 83 -6.25 3.47 0.58
CA VAL A 83 -6.12 4.84 1.06
C VAL A 83 -6.10 5.75 -0.15
N TYR A 84 -7.08 6.62 -0.25
CA TYR A 84 -7.11 7.69 -1.24
C TYR A 84 -6.67 9.00 -0.60
N VAL A 85 -5.80 9.71 -1.29
CA VAL A 85 -5.34 11.04 -0.91
C VAL A 85 -5.57 11.99 -2.07
N TYR A 86 -6.28 13.06 -1.81
CA TYR A 86 -6.59 14.09 -2.80
C TYR A 86 -6.05 15.43 -2.34
N GLU A 87 -5.60 16.26 -3.27
CA GLU A 87 -5.30 17.64 -2.98
C GLU A 87 -6.59 18.42 -2.64
N ASN A 88 -6.62 19.14 -1.53
CA ASN A 88 -7.71 20.05 -1.20
C ASN A 88 -7.42 21.43 -1.83
N ALA A 89 -7.57 21.50 -3.16
CA ALA A 89 -7.32 22.72 -3.94
C ALA A 89 -8.38 23.79 -3.68
N LYS A 90 -8.01 25.06 -3.88
CA LYS A 90 -8.94 26.19 -3.76
C LYS A 90 -9.97 26.21 -4.91
N PRO A 91 -11.26 26.53 -4.65
CA PRO A 91 -11.86 26.69 -3.32
C PRO A 91 -11.84 25.39 -2.53
N ARG A 92 -11.46 25.48 -1.24
CA ARG A 92 -11.32 24.30 -0.38
C ARG A 92 -12.65 23.61 -0.17
N GLN A 93 -12.60 22.29 -0.15
CA GLN A 93 -13.74 21.44 0.18
C GLN A 93 -13.81 21.20 1.68
N SER A 94 -14.99 21.34 2.25
CA SER A 94 -15.31 20.84 3.58
C SER A 94 -15.45 19.30 3.57
N LEU A 95 -15.39 18.68 4.75
CA LEU A 95 -15.62 17.23 4.87
C LEU A 95 -16.99 16.83 4.29
N LYS A 96 -18.04 17.60 4.56
CA LYS A 96 -19.40 17.36 4.05
C LYS A 96 -19.46 17.37 2.52
N GLU A 97 -18.85 18.37 1.89
CA GLU A 97 -18.80 18.47 0.42
C GLU A 97 -17.98 17.34 -0.19
N PHE A 98 -16.88 16.95 0.46
CA PHE A 98 -16.05 15.84 0.00
C PHE A 98 -16.82 14.51 0.06
N VAL A 99 -17.49 14.22 1.18
CA VAL A 99 -18.34 13.03 1.30
C VAL A 99 -19.44 13.03 0.24
N ALA A 100 -20.13 14.15 0.03
CA ALA A 100 -21.16 14.26 -1.00
C ALA A 100 -20.61 14.00 -2.41
N GLU A 101 -19.43 14.54 -2.74
CA GLU A 101 -18.75 14.24 -4.03
C GLU A 101 -18.43 12.75 -4.18
N GLN A 102 -17.88 12.13 -3.13
CA GLN A 102 -17.54 10.70 -3.20
C GLN A 102 -18.77 9.81 -3.27
N THR A 103 -19.84 10.15 -2.55
CA THR A 103 -21.12 9.43 -2.64
C THR A 103 -21.72 9.52 -4.05
N ALA A 104 -21.67 10.69 -4.67
CA ALA A 104 -22.18 10.87 -6.04
C ALA A 104 -21.35 10.11 -7.10
N ARG A 105 -20.07 9.84 -6.83
CA ARG A 105 -19.16 9.08 -7.70
C ARG A 105 -19.16 7.58 -7.41
N SER A 106 -19.66 7.19 -6.25
CA SER A 106 -19.69 5.79 -5.82
C SER A 106 -20.88 5.08 -6.46
N GLU A 107 -20.64 3.88 -6.96
CA GLU A 107 -21.71 2.97 -7.39
C GLU A 107 -22.50 2.38 -6.20
N HIS A 108 -22.05 2.68 -4.97
CA HIS A 108 -22.56 2.10 -3.73
C HIS A 108 -23.11 3.19 -2.79
N ASN A 109 -24.22 2.88 -2.17
CA ASN A 109 -24.81 3.75 -1.16
C ASN A 109 -23.98 3.73 0.12
N LEU A 110 -23.47 4.91 0.51
CA LEU A 110 -22.79 5.10 1.79
C LEU A 110 -23.83 5.35 2.88
N THR A 111 -23.82 4.54 3.92
CA THR A 111 -24.66 4.71 5.12
C THR A 111 -23.80 5.31 6.22
N PHE A 112 -24.17 6.49 6.71
CA PHE A 112 -23.49 7.16 7.82
C PHE A 112 -23.60 6.32 9.10
N GLU A 113 -22.48 6.15 9.79
CA GLU A 113 -22.44 5.43 11.07
C GLU A 113 -22.14 6.36 12.25
N ARG A 114 -21.08 7.16 12.15
CA ARG A 114 -20.65 8.03 13.26
C ARG A 114 -19.67 9.10 12.82
N GLU A 115 -19.57 10.12 13.66
CA GLU A 115 -18.43 11.04 13.63
C GLU A 115 -17.25 10.48 14.42
N LEU A 116 -16.05 10.88 14.04
CA LEU A 116 -14.81 10.43 14.66
C LEU A 116 -13.74 11.53 14.59
N LYS A 117 -12.63 11.34 15.30
CA LYS A 117 -11.47 12.22 15.23
C LYS A 117 -10.18 11.40 15.20
N VAL A 118 -9.22 11.86 14.39
CA VAL A 118 -7.83 11.37 14.41
C VAL A 118 -6.93 12.56 14.76
N GLY A 119 -6.40 12.56 15.97
CA GLY A 119 -5.74 13.74 16.52
C GLY A 119 -6.70 14.94 16.58
N LYS A 120 -6.37 16.03 15.85
CA LYS A 120 -7.21 17.25 15.77
C LYS A 120 -8.15 17.25 14.55
N VAL A 121 -8.04 16.28 13.66
CA VAL A 121 -8.79 16.25 12.40
C VAL A 121 -10.10 15.51 12.61
N ALA A 122 -11.22 16.22 12.35
CA ALA A 122 -12.55 15.62 12.36
C ALA A 122 -12.76 14.75 11.13
N GLY A 123 -13.49 13.65 11.29
CA GLY A 123 -13.82 12.70 10.25
C GLY A 123 -15.21 12.10 10.41
N GLN A 124 -15.62 11.35 9.43
CA GLN A 124 -16.90 10.60 9.41
C GLN A 124 -16.67 9.18 8.94
N GLN A 125 -17.39 8.24 9.54
CA GLN A 125 -17.38 6.82 9.16
C GLN A 125 -18.68 6.43 8.51
N PHE A 126 -18.56 5.62 7.47
CA PHE A 126 -19.67 5.07 6.70
C PHE A 126 -19.49 3.57 6.51
N SER A 127 -20.60 2.87 6.37
CA SER A 127 -20.67 1.51 5.84
C SER A 127 -21.25 1.51 4.43
N SER A 128 -20.88 0.52 3.65
CA SER A 128 -21.45 0.24 2.33
C SER A 128 -21.32 -1.24 1.98
N HIS A 129 -21.91 -1.64 0.87
CA HIS A 129 -21.72 -2.96 0.28
C HIS A 129 -21.22 -2.77 -1.14
N ASP A 130 -20.00 -3.23 -1.40
CA ASP A 130 -19.39 -3.23 -2.73
C ASP A 130 -19.42 -4.65 -3.30
N ARG A 131 -20.29 -4.91 -4.31
CA ARG A 131 -20.50 -6.24 -4.91
C ARG A 131 -20.75 -7.31 -3.86
N ASP A 132 -21.74 -7.05 -2.98
CA ASP A 132 -22.15 -7.91 -1.88
C ASP A 132 -21.13 -8.12 -0.75
N LEU A 133 -19.97 -7.45 -0.81
CA LEU A 133 -19.00 -7.46 0.27
C LEU A 133 -19.18 -6.24 1.18
N PRO A 134 -19.17 -6.42 2.51
CA PRO A 134 -19.24 -5.31 3.44
C PRO A 134 -17.99 -4.42 3.26
N SER A 135 -18.19 -3.12 3.36
CA SER A 135 -17.12 -2.13 3.30
C SER A 135 -17.31 -1.09 4.38
N THR A 136 -16.21 -0.71 5.02
CA THR A 136 -16.17 0.40 5.98
C THR A 136 -15.25 1.47 5.44
N GLU A 137 -15.70 2.72 5.52
CA GLU A 137 -14.98 3.86 4.98
C GLU A 137 -14.88 5.00 5.99
N GLN A 138 -13.72 5.62 6.09
CA GLN A 138 -13.50 6.81 6.89
C GLN A 138 -13.02 7.97 6.02
N PHE A 139 -13.65 9.12 6.19
CA PHE A 139 -13.36 10.34 5.45
C PHE A 139 -12.83 11.41 6.37
N PHE A 140 -11.82 12.14 5.90
CA PHE A 140 -11.23 13.27 6.62
C PHE A 140 -10.93 14.41 5.64
N ALA A 141 -11.03 15.65 6.12
CA ALA A 141 -10.65 16.84 5.38
C ALA A 141 -9.72 17.71 6.22
N THR A 142 -8.61 18.10 5.63
CA THR A 142 -7.68 19.10 6.15
C THR A 142 -7.63 20.30 5.20
N ASP A 143 -6.92 21.34 5.58
CA ASP A 143 -6.70 22.49 4.72
C ASP A 143 -6.01 22.16 3.39
N LYS A 144 -5.22 21.10 3.36
CA LYS A 144 -4.36 20.74 2.22
C LYS A 144 -4.78 19.46 1.53
N ARG A 145 -5.41 18.52 2.26
CA ARG A 145 -5.70 17.17 1.79
C ARG A 145 -7.09 16.71 2.18
N LEU A 146 -7.63 15.84 1.33
CA LEU A 146 -8.83 15.06 1.59
C LEU A 146 -8.41 13.59 1.59
N TYR A 147 -8.89 12.83 2.56
CA TYR A 147 -8.53 11.43 2.75
C TYR A 147 -9.76 10.55 2.77
N ARG A 148 -9.65 9.38 2.14
CA ARG A 148 -10.64 8.31 2.21
C ARG A 148 -9.91 7.00 2.48
N PHE A 149 -10.15 6.42 3.66
CA PHE A 149 -9.63 5.13 4.08
C PHE A 149 -10.71 4.08 3.95
N ILE A 150 -10.43 2.97 3.29
CA ILE A 150 -11.42 1.93 2.98
C ILE A 150 -10.88 0.56 3.40
N VAL A 151 -11.74 -0.20 4.08
CA VAL A 151 -11.61 -1.65 4.26
C VAL A 151 -12.79 -2.30 3.60
N ARG A 152 -12.55 -3.13 2.58
CA ARG A 152 -13.57 -3.90 1.86
C ARG A 152 -13.42 -5.38 2.15
N GLY A 153 -14.52 -6.09 2.36
CA GLY A 153 -14.54 -7.50 2.76
C GLY A 153 -14.55 -7.70 4.27
N ALA A 154 -14.70 -6.62 5.06
CA ALA A 154 -14.84 -6.67 6.51
C ALA A 154 -15.68 -5.50 7.02
N THR A 155 -16.48 -5.76 8.05
CA THR A 155 -17.26 -4.74 8.79
C THR A 155 -16.34 -3.97 9.75
N ALA A 156 -16.82 -2.83 10.27
CA ALA A 156 -16.04 -1.97 11.17
C ALA A 156 -15.59 -2.66 12.47
N ASP A 157 -16.35 -3.63 12.96
CA ASP A 157 -16.07 -4.42 14.17
C ASP A 157 -15.14 -5.62 13.91
N HIS A 158 -14.82 -5.92 12.67
CA HIS A 158 -13.86 -6.96 12.34
C HIS A 158 -12.45 -6.58 12.84
N ALA A 159 -11.70 -7.53 13.41
CA ALA A 159 -10.39 -7.29 14.02
C ALA A 159 -9.40 -6.58 13.07
N LEU A 160 -9.32 -7.02 11.82
CA LEU A 160 -8.43 -6.43 10.80
C LEU A 160 -8.83 -5.00 10.42
N ALA A 161 -10.15 -4.71 10.35
CA ALA A 161 -10.64 -3.36 10.08
C ALA A 161 -10.32 -2.43 11.25
N ARG A 162 -10.57 -2.86 12.49
CA ARG A 162 -10.20 -2.10 13.70
C ARG A 162 -8.70 -1.80 13.74
N GLN A 163 -7.86 -2.79 13.45
CA GLN A 163 -6.41 -2.61 13.40
C GLN A 163 -6.00 -1.56 12.37
N PHE A 164 -6.53 -1.65 11.15
CA PHE A 164 -6.26 -0.68 10.11
C PHE A 164 -6.66 0.75 10.53
N PHE A 165 -7.91 0.95 10.90
CA PHE A 165 -8.43 2.28 11.23
C PHE A 165 -7.80 2.88 12.51
N SER A 166 -7.48 2.07 13.52
CA SER A 166 -6.79 2.55 14.72
C SER A 166 -5.34 2.97 14.46
N SER A 167 -4.74 2.48 13.38
CA SER A 167 -3.38 2.82 12.99
C SER A 167 -3.26 4.14 12.23
N VAL A 168 -4.38 4.71 11.76
CA VAL A 168 -4.40 5.96 10.98
C VAL A 168 -3.91 7.12 11.84
N MET A 169 -2.93 7.85 11.31
CA MET A 169 -2.43 9.10 11.89
C MET A 169 -2.53 10.22 10.86
N LEU A 170 -3.01 11.39 11.26
CA LEU A 170 -3.17 12.58 10.42
C LEU A 170 -2.50 13.80 11.07
N GLY A 171 -2.10 14.79 10.26
CA GLY A 171 -1.64 16.09 10.74
C GLY A 171 -0.15 16.22 11.01
N LYS A 172 0.67 15.24 10.64
CA LYS A 172 2.13 15.37 10.58
C LYS A 172 2.59 15.26 9.14
N LYS A 173 3.32 16.28 8.64
CA LYS A 173 4.02 16.20 7.37
C LYS A 173 5.07 15.09 7.50
N GLN A 174 5.01 14.13 6.60
CA GLN A 174 5.97 13.02 6.55
C GLN A 174 6.68 13.06 5.21
N ASP A 175 8.00 13.08 5.24
CA ASP A 175 8.81 13.10 4.04
C ASP A 175 9.13 11.64 3.63
N GLY A 176 8.65 11.27 2.47
CA GLY A 176 8.94 9.98 1.84
C GLY A 176 7.85 8.92 2.04
N ILE A 177 7.96 7.83 1.33
CA ILE A 177 7.32 6.59 1.72
C ILE A 177 8.26 5.95 2.74
N GLU A 178 7.94 6.04 4.00
CA GLU A 178 8.60 5.25 5.03
C GLU A 178 7.87 3.91 5.12
N VAL A 179 8.57 2.85 4.77
CA VAL A 179 8.24 1.52 5.28
C VAL A 179 8.97 1.45 6.61
N LEU A 180 8.28 1.79 7.69
CA LEU A 180 8.77 1.46 9.01
C LEU A 180 8.50 -0.03 9.19
N GLU A 181 9.54 -0.85 9.07
CA GLU A 181 9.41 -2.25 9.47
C GLU A 181 8.83 -2.29 10.87
N GLY A 182 7.68 -2.93 10.99
CA GLY A 182 7.02 -3.08 12.28
C GLY A 182 8.01 -3.70 13.26
N THR A 183 8.17 -3.08 14.39
CA THR A 183 8.87 -3.65 15.54
C THR A 183 8.07 -4.84 16.10
N ALA A 184 8.04 -5.91 15.35
CA ALA A 184 7.62 -7.24 15.78
C ALA A 184 8.81 -8.20 15.66
N ALA A 185 9.99 -7.70 16.03
CA ALA A 185 11.10 -8.56 16.40
C ALA A 185 11.35 -8.35 17.90
N ALA A 186 11.42 -9.43 18.63
CA ALA A 186 11.92 -9.44 19.99
C ALA A 186 13.25 -8.64 20.06
N PRO A 187 13.59 -7.96 21.15
CA PRO A 187 14.83 -7.22 21.26
C PRO A 187 16.00 -8.18 21.06
N GLY A 188 16.58 -8.20 19.84
CA GLY A 188 17.71 -9.06 19.49
C GLY A 188 17.99 -9.27 18.01
N ASP A 189 17.00 -9.18 17.14
CA ASP A 189 17.15 -9.60 15.73
C ASP A 189 16.65 -8.56 14.72
N VAL A 190 17.07 -7.32 14.85
CA VAL A 190 16.95 -6.37 13.73
C VAL A 190 18.14 -6.64 12.79
N PRO A 191 17.93 -7.14 11.55
CA PRO A 191 19.03 -7.32 10.63
C PRO A 191 19.73 -5.97 10.42
N ALA A 192 21.01 -5.89 10.76
CA ALA A 192 21.77 -4.67 10.62
C ALA A 192 21.74 -4.18 9.18
N ILE A 193 21.32 -2.93 8.96
CA ILE A 193 21.40 -2.29 7.64
C ILE A 193 22.76 -1.63 7.53
N TYR A 194 23.60 -2.15 6.66
CA TYR A 194 24.97 -1.70 6.48
C TYR A 194 25.07 -0.47 5.58
N THR A 195 26.15 0.26 5.72
CA THR A 195 26.57 1.26 4.73
C THR A 195 27.57 0.63 3.77
N GLY A 196 27.76 1.23 2.59
CA GLY A 196 28.68 0.68 1.59
C GLY A 196 30.16 0.61 2.03
N LYS A 197 30.52 1.21 3.19
CA LYS A 197 31.85 1.11 3.80
C LYS A 197 32.02 -0.15 4.68
N ASN A 198 30.91 -0.74 5.10
CA ASN A 198 30.87 -1.78 6.12
C ASN A 198 30.40 -3.15 5.57
N VAL A 199 30.53 -3.35 4.27
CA VAL A 199 30.23 -4.61 3.55
C VAL A 199 31.42 -5.03 2.74
N ASP A 200 31.62 -6.33 2.55
CA ASP A 200 32.74 -6.87 1.76
C ASP A 200 32.47 -6.66 0.26
N THR A 201 31.22 -6.86 -0.16
CA THR A 201 30.80 -6.61 -1.54
C THR A 201 29.52 -5.76 -1.51
N LYS A 202 29.55 -4.62 -2.21
CA LYS A 202 28.39 -3.74 -2.34
C LYS A 202 27.29 -4.37 -3.20
N ALA A 203 26.05 -3.99 -2.95
CA ALA A 203 24.94 -4.37 -3.82
C ALA A 203 25.19 -3.87 -5.25
N ARG A 204 24.88 -4.72 -6.24
CA ARG A 204 25.08 -4.42 -7.66
C ARG A 204 23.76 -4.39 -8.40
N LEU A 205 23.44 -3.28 -9.03
CA LEU A 205 22.27 -3.12 -9.89
C LEU A 205 22.34 -4.07 -11.09
N ILE A 206 21.24 -4.75 -11.36
CA ILE A 206 21.02 -5.54 -12.58
C ILE A 206 20.16 -4.71 -13.54
N SER A 207 19.04 -4.15 -13.04
CA SER A 207 18.13 -3.30 -13.83
C SER A 207 17.60 -2.16 -12.96
N LYS A 208 17.54 -0.97 -13.53
CA LYS A 208 16.98 0.25 -12.93
C LYS A 208 15.96 0.83 -13.92
N PRO A 209 14.67 0.52 -13.80
CA PRO A 209 13.64 1.08 -14.66
C PRO A 209 13.55 2.60 -14.51
N GLU A 210 13.36 3.30 -15.62
CA GLU A 210 13.13 4.74 -15.61
C GLU A 210 11.67 5.06 -15.26
N PRO A 211 11.41 6.11 -14.47
CA PRO A 211 10.07 6.53 -14.14
C PRO A 211 9.40 7.24 -15.33
N THR A 212 8.09 7.08 -15.44
CA THR A 212 7.30 7.80 -16.45
C THR A 212 6.88 9.17 -15.95
N TYR A 213 6.79 10.16 -16.85
CA TYR A 213 6.17 11.44 -16.55
C TYR A 213 4.67 11.31 -16.27
N THR A 214 4.15 12.25 -15.48
CA THR A 214 2.70 12.49 -15.38
C THR A 214 2.32 13.58 -16.39
N GLU A 215 1.07 13.57 -16.87
CA GLU A 215 0.55 14.63 -17.75
C GLU A 215 0.59 15.99 -17.03
N ARG A 216 0.32 16.02 -15.74
CA ARG A 216 0.38 17.25 -14.95
C ARG A 216 1.78 17.85 -14.91
N ALA A 217 2.81 17.02 -14.69
CA ALA A 217 4.20 17.50 -14.69
C ALA A 217 4.64 17.96 -16.08
N ARG A 218 4.16 17.33 -17.16
CA ARG A 218 4.40 17.79 -18.54
C ARG A 218 3.79 19.16 -18.78
N ASN A 219 2.52 19.34 -18.41
CA ASN A 219 1.81 20.60 -18.60
C ASN A 219 2.43 21.75 -17.79
N HIS A 220 3.00 21.46 -16.62
CA HIS A 220 3.69 22.43 -15.79
C HIS A 220 5.18 22.53 -16.07
N GLN A 221 5.68 21.82 -17.08
CA GLN A 221 7.10 21.80 -17.51
C GLN A 221 8.06 21.49 -16.34
N VAL A 222 7.66 20.61 -15.42
CA VAL A 222 8.47 20.27 -14.24
C VAL A 222 9.66 19.43 -14.66
N THR A 223 10.88 19.92 -14.46
CA THR A 223 12.15 19.22 -14.69
C THR A 223 12.98 19.15 -13.40
N GLY A 224 13.94 18.23 -13.33
CA GLY A 224 14.83 18.11 -12.18
C GLY A 224 15.17 16.67 -11.83
N THR A 225 15.72 16.50 -10.63
CA THR A 225 16.17 15.19 -10.13
C THR A 225 15.41 14.82 -8.86
N VAL A 226 14.85 13.61 -8.83
CA VAL A 226 14.37 12.97 -7.60
C VAL A 226 15.50 12.15 -7.02
N ILE A 227 15.83 12.39 -5.74
CA ILE A 227 16.87 11.67 -5.00
C ILE A 227 16.20 10.85 -3.91
N LEU A 228 16.41 9.54 -3.96
CA LEU A 228 15.85 8.57 -3.00
C LEU A 228 17.00 7.92 -2.22
N LYS A 229 16.85 7.82 -0.90
CA LYS A 229 17.67 6.95 -0.05
C LYS A 229 16.87 5.69 0.24
N VAL A 230 17.39 4.53 -0.13
CA VAL A 230 16.67 3.25 -0.09
C VAL A 230 17.51 2.17 0.58
N VAL A 231 16.88 1.10 1.03
CA VAL A 231 17.57 -0.10 1.47
C VAL A 231 17.44 -1.17 0.39
N PHE A 232 18.57 -1.65 -0.09
CA PHE A 232 18.67 -2.87 -0.88
C PHE A 232 18.73 -4.04 0.10
N ALA A 233 17.58 -4.65 0.35
CA ALA A 233 17.45 -5.71 1.34
C ALA A 233 18.14 -7.01 0.91
N ALA A 234 18.61 -7.78 1.88
CA ALA A 234 19.18 -9.12 1.65
C ALA A 234 18.21 -10.06 0.91
N SER A 235 16.91 -9.80 1.00
CA SER A 235 15.86 -10.53 0.28
C SER A 235 15.78 -10.23 -1.23
N GLY A 236 16.59 -9.28 -1.75
CA GLY A 236 16.54 -8.85 -3.15
C GLY A 236 15.45 -7.82 -3.46
N LYS A 237 14.80 -7.26 -2.45
CA LYS A 237 13.77 -6.20 -2.60
C LYS A 237 14.29 -4.84 -2.18
N VAL A 238 13.81 -3.78 -2.85
CA VAL A 238 14.06 -2.40 -2.41
C VAL A 238 13.04 -2.06 -1.32
N THR A 239 13.53 -1.65 -0.14
CA THR A 239 12.72 -1.31 1.03
C THR A 239 13.19 0.03 1.64
N ASN A 240 12.53 0.53 2.67
CA ASN A 240 12.89 1.75 3.42
C ASN A 240 13.20 2.94 2.51
N ILE A 241 12.29 3.21 1.55
CA ILE A 241 12.46 4.30 0.59
C ILE A 241 12.21 5.64 1.29
N ARG A 242 13.24 6.49 1.32
CA ARG A 242 13.16 7.87 1.85
C ARG A 242 13.45 8.86 0.73
N VAL A 243 12.60 9.86 0.59
CA VAL A 243 12.84 10.95 -0.36
C VAL A 243 13.79 11.97 0.25
N VAL A 244 14.95 12.11 -0.35
CA VAL A 244 15.94 13.14 0.01
C VAL A 244 15.61 14.45 -0.71
N GLN A 245 15.27 14.34 -2.01
CA GLN A 245 14.84 15.45 -2.84
C GLN A 245 13.71 14.95 -3.74
N GLY A 246 12.58 15.62 -3.72
CA GLY A 246 11.39 15.30 -4.52
C GLY A 246 11.10 16.36 -5.57
N LEU A 247 10.24 15.98 -6.53
CA LEU A 247 9.65 16.87 -7.52
C LEU A 247 8.12 16.85 -7.38
N PRO A 248 7.44 17.96 -7.71
CA PRO A 248 5.99 18.05 -7.61
C PRO A 248 5.27 17.22 -8.69
N ASP A 249 3.94 17.34 -8.72
CA ASP A 249 3.04 16.82 -9.76
C ASP A 249 3.13 15.30 -9.98
N GLY A 250 3.46 14.54 -8.91
CA GLY A 250 3.48 13.08 -8.92
C GLY A 250 4.78 12.46 -9.46
N LEU A 251 5.80 13.25 -9.81
CA LEU A 251 7.08 12.72 -10.30
C LEU A 251 7.85 11.96 -9.21
N THR A 252 7.78 12.43 -7.96
CA THR A 252 8.36 11.72 -6.81
C THR A 252 7.77 10.31 -6.67
N GLU A 253 6.47 10.17 -6.78
CA GLU A 253 5.77 8.88 -6.69
C GLU A 253 6.12 7.96 -7.87
N LYS A 254 6.29 8.52 -9.06
CA LYS A 254 6.76 7.76 -10.23
C LYS A 254 8.17 7.21 -10.02
N ALA A 255 9.07 8.03 -9.45
CA ALA A 255 10.42 7.61 -9.08
C ALA A 255 10.40 6.47 -8.04
N ILE A 256 9.54 6.56 -7.01
CA ILE A 256 9.39 5.52 -6.00
C ILE A 256 8.87 4.22 -6.62
N VAL A 257 7.85 4.28 -7.48
CA VAL A 257 7.34 3.09 -8.20
C VAL A 257 8.42 2.45 -9.06
N ALA A 258 9.25 3.26 -9.73
CA ALA A 258 10.38 2.76 -10.52
C ALA A 258 11.46 2.12 -9.62
N ALA A 259 11.79 2.76 -8.48
CA ALA A 259 12.76 2.24 -7.52
C ALA A 259 12.38 0.84 -6.99
N ARG A 260 11.10 0.58 -6.74
CA ARG A 260 10.60 -0.72 -6.27
C ARG A 260 10.74 -1.85 -7.29
N LYS A 261 10.84 -1.51 -8.57
CA LYS A 261 11.01 -2.47 -9.67
C LYS A 261 12.49 -2.74 -9.98
N ILE A 262 13.41 -2.10 -9.25
CA ILE A 262 14.84 -2.35 -9.40
C ILE A 262 15.14 -3.80 -9.07
N THR A 263 15.94 -4.44 -9.92
CA THR A 263 16.53 -5.74 -9.64
C THR A 263 18.03 -5.57 -9.38
N PHE A 264 18.54 -6.27 -8.38
CA PHE A 264 19.93 -6.15 -7.94
C PHE A 264 20.41 -7.43 -7.26
N VAL A 265 21.73 -7.60 -7.18
CA VAL A 265 22.38 -8.58 -6.32
C VAL A 265 22.59 -7.90 -4.96
N PRO A 266 22.13 -8.47 -3.85
CA PRO A 266 22.33 -7.88 -2.52
C PRO A 266 23.80 -7.76 -2.15
N ALA A 267 24.11 -6.86 -1.21
CA ALA A 267 25.42 -6.75 -0.61
C ALA A 267 25.80 -8.04 0.13
N MET A 268 27.10 -8.30 0.26
CA MET A 268 27.60 -9.43 1.05
C MET A 268 28.53 -8.95 2.16
N LYS A 269 28.41 -9.60 3.31
CA LYS A 269 29.32 -9.49 4.45
C LYS A 269 29.53 -10.84 5.07
N GLU A 270 30.78 -11.24 5.26
CA GLU A 270 31.15 -12.53 5.85
C GLU A 270 30.48 -13.72 5.15
N GLY A 271 30.41 -13.65 3.80
CA GLY A 271 29.81 -14.69 2.96
C GLY A 271 28.27 -14.74 2.99
N LYS A 272 27.58 -13.83 3.67
CA LYS A 272 26.11 -13.76 3.78
C LYS A 272 25.55 -12.54 3.07
N TYR A 273 24.38 -12.68 2.45
CA TYR A 273 23.65 -11.51 1.94
C TYR A 273 23.16 -10.62 3.09
N VAL A 274 23.42 -9.31 2.96
CA VAL A 274 23.05 -8.32 3.95
C VAL A 274 22.31 -7.14 3.31
N SER A 275 21.51 -6.46 4.10
CA SER A 275 20.82 -5.24 3.68
C SER A 275 21.75 -4.05 3.74
N MET A 276 21.71 -3.15 2.74
CA MET A 276 22.52 -1.94 2.75
C MET A 276 21.79 -0.71 2.23
N TRP A 277 22.18 0.46 2.75
CA TRP A 277 21.70 1.76 2.27
C TRP A 277 22.30 2.09 0.89
N MET A 278 21.43 2.54 -0.02
CA MET A 278 21.78 3.04 -1.35
C MET A 278 21.11 4.38 -1.61
N GLN A 279 21.74 5.21 -2.44
CA GLN A 279 21.14 6.42 -2.99
C GLN A 279 20.81 6.16 -4.46
N LEU A 280 19.60 6.55 -4.87
CA LEU A 280 19.11 6.49 -6.23
C LEU A 280 18.78 7.89 -6.71
N GLU A 281 19.08 8.17 -7.97
CA GLU A 281 18.76 9.43 -8.63
C GLU A 281 17.97 9.14 -9.91
N TYR A 282 16.87 9.87 -10.08
CA TYR A 282 16.03 9.81 -11.27
C TYR A 282 15.91 11.21 -11.86
N ASN A 283 16.39 11.36 -13.09
CA ASN A 283 16.39 12.64 -13.80
C ASN A 283 15.11 12.73 -14.65
N PHE A 284 14.38 13.82 -14.49
CA PHE A 284 13.22 14.16 -15.29
C PHE A 284 13.56 15.34 -16.19
N ASN A 285 13.65 15.09 -17.49
CA ASN A 285 13.91 16.07 -18.53
C ASN A 285 12.79 16.01 -19.58
N LEU A 286 12.35 17.17 -20.08
CA LEU A 286 11.45 17.29 -21.21
C LEU A 286 12.31 17.40 -22.47
N TYR A 287 12.06 16.55 -23.43
CA TYR A 287 12.65 16.62 -24.77
C TYR A 287 11.68 17.25 -25.73
#